data_7cd26d9f50949c60ed17e1a0ea77f9c2
#
_entry.id   7cd26d9f50949c60ed17e1a0ea77f9c2
#
_cell.length_a   1.000
_cell.length_b   1.000
_cell.length_c   1.000
_cell.angle_alpha   90.00
_cell.angle_beta   90.00
_cell.angle_gamma   90.00
#
_symmetry.space_group_name_H-M   'P 1'
#
loop_
_entity.id
_entity.type
_entity.pdbx_description
1 polymer ?
#
loop_
_entity_poly.entity_id
_entity_poly.type
_entity_poly.pdbx_seq_one_letter_code
_entity_poly.pdbx_strand_id
1 'polypeptide(L)'
;MDDSHSISVEGVSKKYCKSLRRSMLYGLTDLSRNAMGMRSNSEELRTDEFWAVSDVSFSVERGDSIGLIGPNGSGKTTLLKMINGIFWPDRGRIQVRGRVGALIAVGAGFHPLLTGRENIFVNGAILGMGKAEVEKNFDAIVEFAEVGDFIDTPVKHYSSGMFVRLGFAVAAHSDPDIMLVDEVLAVGDRGFQTRCFKKMGDLRDGGTTFVVVSHNMHTVAGFCDWVALVNKGNMTRYDRVFEGIRAYTRLFLGAGE
;
A
#
# COMPACT_ATOMS: atom_id res chain seq x y z
N MET A 1 23.78 10.65 -5.40
CA MET A 1 22.55 10.03 -4.85
C MET A 1 22.57 8.61 -5.34
N ASP A 2 22.51 7.69 -4.43
CA ASP A 2 22.61 6.26 -4.76
C ASP A 2 21.36 5.83 -5.53
N ASP A 3 21.53 5.36 -6.75
CA ASP A 3 20.47 5.00 -7.70
C ASP A 3 19.93 3.58 -7.45
N SER A 4 20.43 2.92 -6.37
CA SER A 4 20.11 1.53 -6.04
C SER A 4 18.75 1.35 -5.38
N HIS A 5 18.16 2.40 -4.77
CA HIS A 5 16.93 2.29 -4.01
C HIS A 5 15.69 2.56 -4.85
N SER A 6 14.70 1.65 -4.77
CA SER A 6 13.34 1.85 -5.30
C SER A 6 12.52 2.80 -4.43
N ILE A 7 12.69 2.72 -3.10
CA ILE A 7 11.97 3.55 -2.13
C ILE A 7 12.99 4.13 -1.14
N SER A 8 12.93 5.45 -0.89
CA SER A 8 13.65 6.13 0.19
C SER A 8 12.66 6.92 1.05
N VAL A 9 12.70 6.68 2.35
CA VAL A 9 11.87 7.34 3.37
C VAL A 9 12.82 8.01 4.37
N GLU A 10 12.73 9.34 4.52
CA GLU A 10 13.67 10.15 5.31
C GLU A 10 12.93 11.03 6.31
N GLY A 11 13.05 10.72 7.62
CA GLY A 11 12.50 11.51 8.73
C GLY A 11 10.98 11.72 8.67
N VAL A 12 10.26 10.76 8.13
CA VAL A 12 8.84 10.91 7.79
C VAL A 12 7.96 10.84 9.04
N SER A 13 7.11 11.86 9.17
CA SER A 13 6.10 11.91 10.21
C SER A 13 4.74 12.29 9.63
N LYS A 14 3.67 11.69 10.18
CA LYS A 14 2.28 11.98 9.82
C LYS A 14 1.41 12.07 11.05
N LYS A 15 0.73 13.21 11.20
CA LYS A 15 -0.20 13.42 12.32
C LYS A 15 -1.65 13.36 11.86
N TYR A 16 -2.52 13.00 12.80
CA TYR A 16 -3.97 13.06 12.67
C TYR A 16 -4.57 13.72 13.90
N CYS A 17 -5.78 14.28 13.73
CA CYS A 17 -6.56 14.85 14.82
C CYS A 17 -7.75 13.92 15.14
N LYS A 18 -7.96 13.61 16.43
CA LYS A 18 -9.09 12.78 16.90
C LYS A 18 -10.44 13.47 16.73
N SER A 19 -10.48 14.81 16.73
CA SER A 19 -11.68 15.62 16.58
C SER A 19 -11.78 16.22 15.19
N LEU A 20 -12.83 15.84 14.42
CA LEU A 20 -13.09 16.41 13.10
C LEU A 20 -13.26 17.93 13.14
N ARG A 21 -13.97 18.47 14.14
CA ARG A 21 -14.17 19.93 14.30
C ARG A 21 -12.83 20.66 14.48
N ARG A 22 -11.95 20.14 15.33
CA ARG A 22 -10.61 20.72 15.54
C ARG A 22 -9.73 20.59 14.31
N SER A 23 -9.79 19.46 13.64
CA SER A 23 -9.07 19.26 12.37
C SER A 23 -9.43 20.31 11.32
N MET A 24 -10.74 20.60 11.16
CA MET A 24 -11.22 21.65 10.24
C MET A 24 -10.75 23.06 10.68
N LEU A 25 -10.83 23.37 11.97
CA LEU A 25 -10.34 24.66 12.50
C LEU A 25 -8.83 24.81 12.29
N TYR A 26 -8.06 23.77 12.55
CA TYR A 26 -6.60 23.79 12.31
C TYR A 26 -6.27 23.95 10.83
N GLY A 27 -7.00 23.27 9.94
CA GLY A 27 -6.85 23.47 8.49
C GLY A 27 -7.11 24.91 8.06
N LEU A 28 -8.18 25.54 8.54
CA LEU A 28 -8.50 26.95 8.26
C LEU A 28 -7.42 27.91 8.79
N THR A 29 -6.95 27.68 10.03
CA THR A 29 -5.88 28.52 10.62
C THR A 29 -4.55 28.35 9.87
N ASP A 30 -4.23 27.15 9.41
CA ASP A 30 -3.01 26.89 8.66
C ASP A 30 -3.08 27.50 7.25
N LEU A 31 -4.23 27.44 6.58
CA LEU A 31 -4.47 28.13 5.30
C LEU A 31 -4.33 29.64 5.44
N SER A 32 -4.91 30.25 6.49
CA SER A 32 -4.82 31.70 6.71
C SER A 32 -3.38 32.15 7.01
N ARG A 33 -2.62 31.38 7.79
CA ARG A 33 -1.21 31.65 8.09
C ARG A 33 -0.34 31.53 6.83
N ASN A 34 -0.53 30.47 6.04
CA ASN A 34 0.19 30.31 4.77
C ASN A 34 -0.10 31.45 3.79
N ALA A 35 -1.35 31.93 3.73
CA ALA A 35 -1.74 33.09 2.90
C ALA A 35 -1.07 34.40 3.36
N MET A 36 -0.72 34.53 4.65
CA MET A 36 0.03 35.66 5.20
C MET A 36 1.56 35.46 5.15
N GLY A 37 2.06 34.42 4.49
CA GLY A 37 3.50 34.12 4.41
C GLY A 37 4.11 33.60 5.73
N MET A 38 3.29 33.26 6.72
CA MET A 38 3.74 32.71 8.00
C MET A 38 3.81 31.19 7.89
N ARG A 39 4.92 30.58 8.31
CA ARG A 39 5.05 29.11 8.34
C ARG A 39 3.98 28.50 9.25
N SER A 40 3.28 27.51 8.72
CA SER A 40 2.37 26.68 9.52
C SER A 40 3.17 25.99 10.66
N ASN A 41 2.61 26.00 11.87
CA ASN A 41 3.22 25.35 13.03
C ASN A 41 2.94 23.82 12.98
N SER A 42 3.39 23.18 11.89
CA SER A 42 3.20 21.73 11.68
C SER A 42 4.14 20.87 12.55
N GLU A 43 5.09 21.52 13.23
CA GLU A 43 6.14 20.82 13.97
C GLU A 43 5.73 20.32 15.36
N GLU A 44 4.65 20.85 15.94
CA GLU A 44 4.17 20.46 17.25
C GLU A 44 2.76 19.86 17.17
N LEU A 45 2.45 18.94 18.11
CA LEU A 45 1.11 18.40 18.26
C LEU A 45 0.22 19.42 18.96
N ARG A 46 -0.92 19.73 18.37
CA ARG A 46 -2.00 20.50 18.98
C ARG A 46 -2.92 19.59 19.80
N THR A 47 -3.84 20.17 20.53
CA THR A 47 -4.82 19.40 21.33
C THR A 47 -5.58 18.41 20.44
N ASP A 48 -5.64 17.15 20.86
CA ASP A 48 -6.24 16.01 20.13
C ASP A 48 -5.48 15.57 18.86
N GLU A 49 -4.33 16.15 18.55
CA GLU A 49 -3.44 15.61 17.50
C GLU A 49 -2.55 14.49 18.08
N PHE A 50 -2.18 13.55 17.24
CA PHE A 50 -1.22 12.48 17.56
C PHE A 50 -0.42 12.10 16.32
N TRP A 51 0.81 11.65 16.53
CA TRP A 51 1.62 11.09 15.45
C TRP A 51 1.18 9.66 15.16
N ALA A 52 0.65 9.43 13.95
CA ALA A 52 0.37 8.09 13.45
C ALA A 52 1.64 7.43 12.90
N VAL A 53 2.57 8.25 12.39
CA VAL A 53 3.94 7.88 12.01
C VAL A 53 4.85 8.99 12.54
N SER A 54 5.98 8.62 13.16
CA SER A 54 6.87 9.56 13.84
C SER A 54 8.32 9.24 13.51
N ASP A 55 8.97 10.17 12.80
CA ASP A 55 10.41 10.16 12.47
C ASP A 55 10.91 8.82 11.88
N VAL A 56 10.18 8.31 10.88
CA VAL A 56 10.49 7.04 10.23
C VAL A 56 11.46 7.25 9.07
N SER A 57 12.57 6.49 9.08
CA SER A 57 13.57 6.50 8.01
C SER A 57 13.98 5.07 7.63
N PHE A 58 13.93 4.75 6.34
CA PHE A 58 14.43 3.49 5.76
C PHE A 58 14.56 3.61 4.26
N SER A 59 15.27 2.67 3.66
CA SER A 59 15.34 2.50 2.21
C SER A 59 15.06 1.05 1.82
N VAL A 60 14.53 0.87 0.61
CA VAL A 60 14.26 -0.44 -0.01
C VAL A 60 15.02 -0.50 -1.32
N GLU A 61 15.85 -1.51 -1.46
CA GLU A 61 16.58 -1.74 -2.70
C GLU A 61 15.66 -2.31 -3.78
N ARG A 62 16.11 -2.24 -5.04
CA ARG A 62 15.36 -2.85 -6.15
C ARG A 62 15.32 -4.36 -5.99
N GLY A 63 14.12 -4.94 -6.11
CA GLY A 63 13.89 -6.38 -5.98
C GLY A 63 13.71 -6.87 -4.54
N ASP A 64 13.95 -6.03 -3.53
CA ASP A 64 13.69 -6.39 -2.12
C ASP A 64 12.21 -6.57 -1.84
N SER A 65 11.89 -7.52 -0.98
CA SER A 65 10.55 -7.72 -0.45
C SER A 65 10.53 -7.42 1.05
N ILE A 66 9.83 -6.38 1.45
CA ILE A 66 9.77 -5.96 2.86
C ILE A 66 8.40 -6.20 3.49
N GLY A 67 8.41 -6.63 4.76
CA GLY A 67 7.21 -6.80 5.56
C GLY A 67 7.01 -5.64 6.54
N LEU A 68 5.87 -4.93 6.46
CA LEU A 68 5.46 -4.00 7.52
C LEU A 68 4.56 -4.74 8.50
N ILE A 69 5.07 -5.04 9.68
CA ILE A 69 4.36 -5.76 10.74
C ILE A 69 4.12 -4.86 11.95
N GLY A 70 3.13 -5.18 12.76
CA GLY A 70 2.81 -4.40 13.96
C GLY A 70 1.33 -4.46 14.33
N PRO A 71 0.94 -3.99 15.53
CA PRO A 71 -0.44 -3.96 15.99
C PRO A 71 -1.37 -3.13 15.10
N ASN A 72 -2.69 -3.35 15.23
CA ASN A 72 -3.68 -2.49 14.59
C ASN A 72 -3.54 -1.04 15.09
N GLY A 73 -3.66 -0.07 14.17
CA GLY A 73 -3.49 1.34 14.50
C GLY A 73 -2.04 1.78 14.74
N SER A 74 -1.03 0.95 14.49
CA SER A 74 0.38 1.31 14.71
C SER A 74 0.96 2.28 13.67
N GLY A 75 0.29 2.48 12.51
CA GLY A 75 0.74 3.38 11.45
C GLY A 75 1.10 2.71 10.11
N LYS A 76 1.06 1.37 10.00
CA LYS A 76 1.45 0.61 8.79
C LYS A 76 0.73 1.08 7.52
N THR A 77 -0.61 1.05 7.53
CA THR A 77 -1.43 1.49 6.38
C THR A 77 -1.24 2.98 6.08
N THR A 78 -0.98 3.82 7.11
CA THR A 78 -0.64 5.23 6.91
C THR A 78 0.68 5.37 6.14
N LEU A 79 1.71 4.64 6.55
CA LEU A 79 3.01 4.64 5.89
C LEU A 79 2.89 4.11 4.45
N LEU A 80 2.17 3.00 4.25
CA LEU A 80 1.92 2.43 2.92
C LEU A 80 1.22 3.42 1.98
N LYS A 81 0.19 4.13 2.47
CA LYS A 81 -0.54 5.14 1.70
C LYS A 81 0.32 6.36 1.36
N MET A 82 1.25 6.75 2.23
CA MET A 82 2.22 7.82 1.93
C MET A 82 3.22 7.36 0.85
N ILE A 83 3.72 6.14 0.90
CA ILE A 83 4.58 5.56 -0.14
C ILE A 83 3.85 5.52 -1.49
N ASN A 84 2.55 5.17 -1.47
CA ASN A 84 1.70 5.20 -2.68
C ASN A 84 1.35 6.61 -3.18
N GLY A 85 1.74 7.67 -2.48
CA GLY A 85 1.45 9.04 -2.89
C GLY A 85 -0.01 9.48 -2.70
N ILE A 86 -0.83 8.73 -1.95
CA ILE A 86 -2.23 9.09 -1.67
C ILE A 86 -2.31 10.39 -0.87
N PHE A 87 -1.35 10.62 0.03
CA PHE A 87 -1.18 11.89 0.74
C PHE A 87 0.27 12.08 1.17
N TRP A 88 0.64 13.35 1.41
CA TRP A 88 1.99 13.73 1.76
C TRP A 88 2.25 13.60 3.28
N PRO A 89 3.49 13.31 3.69
CA PRO A 89 3.89 13.42 5.09
C PRO A 89 3.83 14.88 5.57
N ASP A 90 3.66 15.07 6.88
CA ASP A 90 3.73 16.40 7.49
C ASP A 90 5.18 16.86 7.74
N ARG A 91 6.11 15.88 7.86
CA ARG A 91 7.56 16.08 7.93
C ARG A 91 8.28 15.01 7.12
N GLY A 92 9.52 15.34 6.75
CA GLY A 92 10.37 14.42 6.02
C GLY A 92 10.02 14.32 4.54
N ARG A 93 10.58 13.31 3.90
CA ARG A 93 10.45 13.11 2.46
C ARG A 93 10.35 11.63 2.11
N ILE A 94 9.51 11.32 1.12
CA ILE A 94 9.44 10.00 0.48
C ILE A 94 9.79 10.16 -0.99
N GLN A 95 10.69 9.32 -1.47
CA GLN A 95 11.02 9.19 -2.88
C GLN A 95 10.73 7.76 -3.33
N VAL A 96 9.98 7.64 -4.41
CA VAL A 96 9.63 6.36 -5.04
C VAL A 96 10.06 6.42 -6.49
N ARG A 97 10.75 5.41 -6.98
CA ARG A 97 11.31 5.34 -8.33
C ARG A 97 10.79 4.12 -9.06
N GLY A 98 10.05 4.33 -10.10
CA GLY A 98 9.43 3.29 -10.91
C GLY A 98 7.91 3.33 -10.87
N ARG A 99 7.30 2.41 -11.63
CA ARG A 99 5.85 2.23 -11.69
C ARG A 99 5.37 1.52 -10.42
N VAL A 100 4.38 2.11 -9.75
CA VAL A 100 3.80 1.53 -8.53
C VAL A 100 2.50 0.81 -8.86
N GLY A 101 2.46 -0.48 -8.59
CA GLY A 101 1.23 -1.26 -8.49
C GLY A 101 0.76 -1.29 -7.03
N ALA A 102 -0.50 -0.99 -6.77
CA ALA A 102 -1.01 -0.92 -5.41
C ALA A 102 -2.23 -1.83 -5.21
N LEU A 103 -2.10 -2.77 -4.31
CA LEU A 103 -3.19 -3.63 -3.81
C LEU A 103 -3.67 -3.13 -2.42
N ILE A 104 -3.78 -1.81 -2.24
CA ILE A 104 -4.18 -1.17 -0.98
C ILE A 104 -5.70 -1.01 -0.92
N ALA A 105 -6.32 -0.71 -2.05
CA ALA A 105 -7.78 -0.64 -2.20
C ALA A 105 -8.09 -1.22 -3.57
N VAL A 106 -8.14 -2.55 -3.63
CA VAL A 106 -8.35 -3.27 -4.89
C VAL A 106 -9.64 -2.81 -5.54
N GLY A 107 -9.54 -2.42 -6.82
CA GLY A 107 -10.66 -1.82 -7.55
C GLY A 107 -10.83 -0.30 -7.30
N ALA A 108 -9.92 0.35 -6.59
CA ALA A 108 -9.89 1.81 -6.55
C ALA A 108 -9.73 2.36 -7.98
N GLY A 109 -10.60 3.29 -8.35
CA GLY A 109 -10.69 3.80 -9.72
C GLY A 109 -11.68 3.07 -10.63
N PHE A 110 -12.30 1.97 -10.18
CA PHE A 110 -13.39 1.36 -10.93
C PHE A 110 -14.63 2.24 -10.90
N HIS A 111 -15.19 2.52 -12.09
CA HIS A 111 -16.44 3.24 -12.21
C HIS A 111 -17.60 2.24 -12.26
N PRO A 112 -18.58 2.36 -11.36
CA PRO A 112 -19.62 1.33 -11.20
C PRO A 112 -20.53 1.14 -12.43
N LEU A 113 -20.68 2.15 -13.27
CA LEU A 113 -21.51 2.12 -14.47
C LEU A 113 -20.77 1.62 -15.72
N LEU A 114 -19.43 1.54 -15.67
CA LEU A 114 -18.63 0.99 -16.74
C LEU A 114 -18.57 -0.54 -16.63
N THR A 115 -18.42 -1.20 -17.77
CA THR A 115 -18.20 -2.65 -17.88
C THR A 115 -16.86 -3.07 -17.28
N GLY A 116 -16.66 -4.37 -17.03
CA GLY A 116 -15.37 -4.91 -16.64
C GLY A 116 -14.27 -4.56 -17.65
N ARG A 117 -14.58 -4.70 -18.95
CA ARG A 117 -13.71 -4.32 -20.07
C ARG A 117 -13.24 -2.87 -19.96
N GLU A 118 -14.18 -1.93 -19.88
CA GLU A 118 -13.88 -0.50 -19.78
C GLU A 118 -13.08 -0.19 -18.51
N ASN A 119 -13.40 -0.82 -17.38
CA ASN A 119 -12.67 -0.64 -16.14
C ASN A 119 -11.23 -1.19 -16.20
N ILE A 120 -10.96 -2.24 -16.97
CA ILE A 120 -9.57 -2.71 -17.22
C ILE A 120 -8.76 -1.59 -17.89
N PHE A 121 -9.29 -0.91 -18.90
CA PHE A 121 -8.58 0.18 -19.56
C PHE A 121 -8.41 1.40 -18.65
N VAL A 122 -9.45 1.80 -17.92
CA VAL A 122 -9.39 2.93 -16.99
C VAL A 122 -8.39 2.66 -15.88
N ASN A 123 -8.46 1.48 -15.25
CA ASN A 123 -7.59 1.13 -14.14
C ASN A 123 -6.14 0.89 -14.60
N GLY A 124 -5.96 0.25 -15.76
CA GLY A 124 -4.65 0.12 -16.40
C GLY A 124 -3.98 1.48 -16.62
N ALA A 125 -4.73 2.46 -17.15
CA ALA A 125 -4.22 3.82 -17.34
C ALA A 125 -3.85 4.49 -15.99
N ILE A 126 -4.65 4.31 -14.94
CA ILE A 126 -4.34 4.81 -13.58
C ILE A 126 -3.04 4.19 -13.05
N LEU A 127 -2.81 2.91 -13.35
CA LEU A 127 -1.58 2.19 -12.98
C LEU A 127 -0.40 2.45 -13.93
N GLY A 128 -0.56 3.38 -14.88
CA GLY A 128 0.50 3.82 -15.79
C GLY A 128 0.71 2.91 -17.01
N MET A 129 -0.24 2.00 -17.31
CA MET A 129 -0.19 1.21 -18.55
C MET A 129 -0.60 2.05 -19.75
N GLY A 130 0.14 1.92 -20.86
CA GLY A 130 -0.29 2.42 -22.14
C GLY A 130 -1.44 1.59 -22.74
N LYS A 131 -2.25 2.18 -23.65
CA LYS A 131 -3.38 1.45 -24.27
C LYS A 131 -2.96 0.13 -24.91
N ALA A 132 -1.88 0.13 -25.67
CA ALA A 132 -1.34 -1.09 -26.32
C ALA A 132 -0.88 -2.16 -25.31
N GLU A 133 -0.38 -1.73 -24.14
CA GLU A 133 0.00 -2.62 -23.04
C GLU A 133 -1.24 -3.27 -22.42
N VAL A 134 -2.31 -2.49 -22.20
CA VAL A 134 -3.58 -3.03 -21.71
C VAL A 134 -4.17 -4.01 -22.72
N GLU A 135 -4.20 -3.67 -24.02
CA GLU A 135 -4.69 -4.55 -25.08
C GLU A 135 -3.91 -5.88 -25.12
N LYS A 136 -2.58 -5.82 -25.01
CA LYS A 136 -1.71 -7.01 -24.98
C LYS A 136 -2.02 -7.93 -23.80
N ASN A 137 -2.29 -7.38 -22.62
CA ASN A 137 -2.50 -8.13 -21.39
C ASN A 137 -3.97 -8.45 -21.12
N PHE A 138 -4.90 -7.96 -21.97
CA PHE A 138 -6.34 -8.00 -21.71
C PHE A 138 -6.87 -9.42 -21.45
N ASP A 139 -6.56 -10.37 -22.33
CA ASP A 139 -7.05 -11.73 -22.22
C ASP A 139 -6.49 -12.43 -20.96
N ALA A 140 -5.20 -12.21 -20.65
CA ALA A 140 -4.58 -12.73 -19.44
C ALA A 140 -5.21 -12.16 -18.16
N ILE A 141 -5.57 -10.85 -18.16
CA ILE A 141 -6.28 -10.21 -17.06
C ILE A 141 -7.66 -10.83 -16.85
N VAL A 142 -8.43 -11.02 -17.93
CA VAL A 142 -9.79 -11.57 -17.90
C VAL A 142 -9.76 -13.03 -17.43
N GLU A 143 -8.85 -13.84 -17.96
CA GLU A 143 -8.64 -15.24 -17.59
C GLU A 143 -8.24 -15.35 -16.10
N PHE A 144 -7.26 -14.55 -15.66
CA PHE A 144 -6.82 -14.57 -14.27
C PHE A 144 -7.95 -14.20 -13.29
N ALA A 145 -8.76 -13.20 -13.64
CA ALA A 145 -9.88 -12.74 -12.82
C ALA A 145 -11.09 -13.69 -12.84
N GLU A 146 -11.18 -14.62 -13.81
CA GLU A 146 -12.31 -15.53 -14.03
C GLU A 146 -13.65 -14.76 -14.17
N VAL A 147 -13.66 -13.68 -14.94
CA VAL A 147 -14.85 -12.83 -15.16
C VAL A 147 -15.29 -12.79 -16.62
N GLY A 148 -14.81 -13.73 -17.46
CA GLY A 148 -15.05 -13.73 -18.91
C GLY A 148 -16.51 -13.58 -19.31
N ASP A 149 -17.42 -14.35 -18.69
CA ASP A 149 -18.87 -14.31 -18.97
C ASP A 149 -19.53 -12.96 -18.61
N PHE A 150 -18.88 -12.17 -17.75
CA PHE A 150 -19.40 -10.90 -17.24
C PHE A 150 -18.59 -9.69 -17.70
N ILE A 151 -17.58 -9.88 -18.55
CA ILE A 151 -16.63 -8.82 -18.89
C ILE A 151 -17.29 -7.59 -19.51
N ASP A 152 -18.38 -7.76 -20.24
CA ASP A 152 -19.15 -6.70 -20.88
C ASP A 152 -20.36 -6.24 -20.03
N THR A 153 -20.44 -6.70 -18.76
CA THR A 153 -21.43 -6.28 -17.77
C THR A 153 -20.88 -5.15 -16.91
N PRO A 154 -21.69 -4.11 -16.55
CA PRO A 154 -21.28 -3.06 -15.63
C PRO A 154 -20.86 -3.63 -14.26
N VAL A 155 -19.72 -3.14 -13.71
CA VAL A 155 -19.13 -3.71 -12.48
C VAL A 155 -19.99 -3.52 -11.21
N LYS A 156 -21.00 -2.63 -11.25
CA LYS A 156 -22.00 -2.53 -10.17
C LYS A 156 -22.80 -3.83 -9.97
N HIS A 157 -22.84 -4.70 -10.98
CA HIS A 157 -23.51 -6.00 -10.93
C HIS A 157 -22.55 -7.16 -10.57
N TYR A 158 -21.27 -6.85 -10.40
CA TYR A 158 -20.29 -7.85 -9.95
C TYR A 158 -20.50 -8.22 -8.49
N SER A 159 -20.24 -9.49 -8.17
CA SER A 159 -20.06 -9.85 -6.76
C SER A 159 -18.81 -9.16 -6.19
N SER A 160 -18.73 -9.04 -4.86
CA SER A 160 -17.53 -8.49 -4.21
C SER A 160 -16.26 -9.28 -4.59
N GLY A 161 -16.39 -10.61 -4.76
CA GLY A 161 -15.30 -11.47 -5.22
C GLY A 161 -14.86 -11.15 -6.65
N MET A 162 -15.79 -11.03 -7.61
CA MET A 162 -15.47 -10.66 -9.00
C MET A 162 -14.79 -9.29 -9.08
N PHE A 163 -15.30 -8.32 -8.32
CA PHE A 163 -14.76 -6.96 -8.28
C PHE A 163 -13.29 -6.96 -7.84
N VAL A 164 -13.00 -7.65 -6.74
CA VAL A 164 -11.62 -7.71 -6.21
C VAL A 164 -10.72 -8.56 -7.09
N ARG A 165 -11.21 -9.67 -7.64
CA ARG A 165 -10.43 -10.50 -8.58
C ARG A 165 -10.00 -9.69 -9.80
N LEU A 166 -10.92 -8.90 -10.38
CA LEU A 166 -10.59 -8.05 -11.54
C LEU A 166 -9.56 -6.97 -11.16
N GLY A 167 -9.74 -6.28 -10.03
CA GLY A 167 -8.80 -5.25 -9.59
C GLY A 167 -7.40 -5.80 -9.31
N PHE A 168 -7.31 -6.98 -8.67
CA PHE A 168 -6.04 -7.67 -8.47
C PHE A 168 -5.39 -8.05 -9.81
N ALA A 169 -6.18 -8.62 -10.74
CA ALA A 169 -5.68 -9.06 -12.04
C ALA A 169 -5.06 -7.89 -12.82
N VAL A 170 -5.72 -6.73 -12.87
CA VAL A 170 -5.18 -5.55 -13.55
C VAL A 170 -3.86 -5.11 -12.91
N ALA A 171 -3.82 -4.98 -11.58
CA ALA A 171 -2.61 -4.55 -10.87
C ALA A 171 -1.45 -5.53 -11.04
N ALA A 172 -1.72 -6.85 -10.99
CA ALA A 172 -0.69 -7.89 -11.14
C ALA A 172 -0.17 -8.07 -12.58
N HIS A 173 -0.87 -7.50 -13.58
CA HIS A 173 -0.46 -7.53 -14.99
C HIS A 173 -0.01 -6.15 -15.50
N SER A 174 0.15 -5.16 -14.61
CA SER A 174 0.67 -3.83 -14.98
C SER A 174 2.19 -3.77 -15.06
N ASP A 175 2.89 -4.88 -14.84
CA ASP A 175 4.36 -4.98 -14.81
C ASP A 175 4.99 -3.88 -13.93
N PRO A 176 4.67 -3.85 -12.62
CA PRO A 176 5.12 -2.81 -11.73
C PRO A 176 6.57 -3.00 -11.30
N ASP A 177 7.34 -1.90 -11.16
CA ASP A 177 8.65 -1.92 -10.51
C ASP A 177 8.52 -2.11 -8.99
N ILE A 178 7.41 -1.62 -8.42
CA ILE A 178 7.12 -1.68 -6.98
C ILE A 178 5.67 -2.12 -6.79
N MET A 179 5.45 -3.14 -5.96
CA MET A 179 4.13 -3.63 -5.57
C MET A 179 3.86 -3.35 -4.09
N LEU A 180 2.82 -2.57 -3.82
CA LEU A 180 2.35 -2.28 -2.46
C LEU A 180 1.15 -3.17 -2.13
N VAL A 181 1.23 -3.95 -1.06
CA VAL A 181 0.22 -4.94 -0.69
C VAL A 181 -0.27 -4.68 0.74
N ASP A 182 -1.58 -4.42 0.92
CA ASP A 182 -2.20 -4.21 2.23
C ASP A 182 -3.22 -5.34 2.49
N GLU A 183 -2.91 -6.28 3.36
CA GLU A 183 -3.77 -7.38 3.89
C GLU A 183 -4.74 -8.08 2.90
N VAL A 184 -4.92 -7.52 1.71
CA VAL A 184 -5.95 -7.85 0.72
C VAL A 184 -5.76 -9.25 0.08
N LEU A 185 -4.67 -9.96 0.39
CA LEU A 185 -4.40 -11.31 -0.13
C LEU A 185 -5.38 -12.37 0.42
N ALA A 186 -6.19 -12.02 1.42
CA ALA A 186 -7.23 -12.91 1.95
C ALA A 186 -8.55 -12.88 1.14
N VAL A 187 -8.56 -12.27 -0.06
CA VAL A 187 -9.76 -12.08 -0.86
C VAL A 187 -9.96 -13.20 -1.89
N GLY A 188 -11.22 -13.58 -2.07
CA GLY A 188 -11.60 -14.68 -2.95
C GLY A 188 -11.54 -16.04 -2.25
N ASP A 189 -11.75 -17.10 -3.02
CA ASP A 189 -11.59 -18.46 -2.54
C ASP A 189 -10.11 -18.89 -2.48
N ARG A 190 -9.87 -20.05 -1.87
CA ARG A 190 -8.50 -20.60 -1.73
C ARG A 190 -7.78 -20.79 -3.06
N GLY A 191 -8.51 -21.14 -4.12
CA GLY A 191 -7.93 -21.33 -5.44
C GLY A 191 -7.39 -20.02 -6.00
N PHE A 192 -8.18 -18.94 -5.91
CA PHE A 192 -7.76 -17.62 -6.33
C PHE A 192 -6.58 -17.09 -5.49
N GLN A 193 -6.62 -17.26 -4.17
CA GLN A 193 -5.50 -16.89 -3.29
C GLN A 193 -4.19 -17.57 -3.71
N THR A 194 -4.23 -18.87 -4.01
CA THR A 194 -3.05 -19.61 -4.47
C THR A 194 -2.49 -19.02 -5.77
N ARG A 195 -3.35 -18.64 -6.73
CA ARG A 195 -2.92 -17.97 -7.96
C ARG A 195 -2.33 -16.60 -7.71
N CYS A 196 -2.93 -15.82 -6.79
CA CYS A 196 -2.37 -14.51 -6.40
C CYS A 196 -0.96 -14.67 -5.83
N PHE A 197 -0.74 -15.60 -4.89
CA PHE A 197 0.57 -15.86 -4.32
C PHE A 197 1.58 -16.31 -5.37
N LYS A 198 1.18 -17.20 -6.29
CA LYS A 198 2.04 -17.62 -7.40
C LYS A 198 2.44 -16.42 -8.27
N LYS A 199 1.45 -15.62 -8.71
CA LYS A 199 1.70 -14.44 -9.55
C LYS A 199 2.61 -13.41 -8.85
N MET A 200 2.44 -13.21 -7.54
CA MET A 200 3.34 -12.34 -6.77
C MET A 200 4.76 -12.93 -6.68
N GLY A 201 4.89 -14.25 -6.53
CA GLY A 201 6.17 -14.94 -6.59
C GLY A 201 6.85 -14.73 -7.93
N ASP A 202 6.13 -14.93 -9.04
CA ASP A 202 6.65 -14.71 -10.39
C ASP A 202 7.12 -13.26 -10.61
N LEU A 203 6.37 -12.27 -10.09
CA LEU A 203 6.74 -10.85 -10.14
C LEU A 203 7.99 -10.57 -9.29
N ARG A 204 8.09 -11.13 -8.08
CA ARG A 204 9.27 -10.98 -7.22
C ARG A 204 10.51 -11.58 -7.87
N ASP A 205 10.38 -12.78 -8.41
CA ASP A 205 11.48 -13.45 -9.10
C ASP A 205 11.88 -12.69 -10.39
N GLY A 206 10.96 -11.91 -10.96
CA GLY A 206 11.20 -10.95 -12.05
C GLY A 206 11.84 -9.64 -11.61
N GLY A 207 12.10 -9.43 -10.30
CA GLY A 207 12.78 -8.25 -9.78
C GLY A 207 11.86 -7.12 -9.29
N THR A 208 10.54 -7.35 -9.21
CA THR A 208 9.61 -6.38 -8.60
C THR A 208 9.90 -6.23 -7.11
N THR A 209 10.03 -4.98 -6.65
CA THR A 209 10.17 -4.63 -5.23
C THR A 209 8.82 -4.73 -4.53
N PHE A 210 8.76 -5.33 -3.34
CA PHE A 210 7.51 -5.48 -2.60
C PHE A 210 7.51 -4.76 -1.25
N VAL A 211 6.39 -4.11 -0.92
CA VAL A 211 6.07 -3.65 0.44
C VAL A 211 4.78 -4.31 0.86
N VAL A 212 4.86 -5.26 1.79
CA VAL A 212 3.75 -6.10 2.22
C VAL A 212 3.34 -5.77 3.65
N VAL A 213 2.10 -5.33 3.85
CA VAL A 213 1.47 -5.28 5.17
C VAL A 213 0.68 -6.56 5.37
N SER A 214 1.01 -7.34 6.39
CA SER A 214 0.28 -8.57 6.70
C SER A 214 0.27 -8.88 8.18
N HIS A 215 -0.84 -9.44 8.65
CA HIS A 215 -0.96 -10.07 9.97
C HIS A 215 -0.63 -11.58 9.94
N ASN A 216 -0.48 -12.16 8.78
CA ASN A 216 -0.09 -13.55 8.62
C ASN A 216 1.45 -13.66 8.62
N MET A 217 2.01 -14.02 9.77
CA MET A 217 3.46 -14.15 9.93
C MET A 217 4.08 -15.25 9.08
N HIS A 218 3.32 -16.26 8.66
CA HIS A 218 3.81 -17.28 7.72
C HIS A 218 4.04 -16.67 6.33
N THR A 219 3.10 -15.84 5.86
CA THR A 219 3.27 -15.11 4.59
C THR A 219 4.49 -14.20 4.66
N VAL A 220 4.64 -13.43 5.75
CA VAL A 220 5.79 -12.55 5.96
C VAL A 220 7.10 -13.33 5.96
N ALA A 221 7.15 -14.46 6.69
CA ALA A 221 8.36 -15.29 6.79
C ALA A 221 8.76 -15.96 5.47
N GLY A 222 7.79 -16.29 4.61
CA GLY A 222 8.07 -16.96 3.33
C GLY A 222 8.26 -16.01 2.15
N PHE A 223 7.88 -14.72 2.29
CA PHE A 223 7.86 -13.79 1.17
C PHE A 223 8.82 -12.61 1.34
N CYS A 224 9.13 -12.18 2.56
CA CYS A 224 9.90 -10.97 2.81
C CYS A 224 11.36 -11.29 3.14
N ASP A 225 12.28 -10.42 2.67
CA ASP A 225 13.71 -10.51 2.93
C ASP A 225 14.06 -9.90 4.29
N TRP A 226 13.35 -8.83 4.68
CA TRP A 226 13.45 -8.18 5.98
C TRP A 226 12.11 -7.60 6.42
N VAL A 227 12.00 -7.20 7.68
CA VAL A 227 10.76 -6.64 8.22
C VAL A 227 10.98 -5.35 8.99
N ALA A 228 10.00 -4.47 8.91
CA ALA A 228 9.88 -3.27 9.72
C ALA A 228 8.73 -3.45 10.72
N LEU A 229 9.06 -3.50 12.00
CA LEU A 229 8.08 -3.53 13.09
C LEU A 229 7.63 -2.10 13.40
N VAL A 230 6.37 -1.82 13.11
CA VAL A 230 5.75 -0.51 13.38
C VAL A 230 4.94 -0.61 14.67
N ASN A 231 5.27 0.23 15.64
CA ASN A 231 4.57 0.29 16.93
C ASN A 231 4.40 1.74 17.39
N LYS A 232 3.16 2.17 17.61
CA LYS A 232 2.79 3.53 18.05
C LYS A 232 3.48 4.63 17.22
N GLY A 233 3.49 4.46 15.91
CA GLY A 233 4.07 5.40 14.95
C GLY A 233 5.58 5.30 14.75
N ASN A 234 6.31 4.60 15.60
CA ASN A 234 7.75 4.36 15.46
C ASN A 234 8.01 3.08 14.68
N MET A 235 9.18 2.99 14.05
CA MET A 235 9.58 1.83 13.26
C MET A 235 10.92 1.29 13.74
N THR A 236 11.02 -0.05 13.79
CA THR A 236 12.29 -0.76 14.04
C THR A 236 12.51 -1.76 12.90
N ARG A 237 13.66 -1.67 12.23
CA ARG A 237 14.07 -2.58 11.16
C ARG A 237 14.70 -3.84 11.76
N TYR A 238 14.37 -4.99 11.18
CA TYR A 238 14.95 -6.30 11.45
C TYR A 238 15.37 -6.95 10.14
N ASP A 239 16.67 -7.07 9.91
CA ASP A 239 17.21 -7.70 8.70
C ASP A 239 16.94 -9.21 8.66
N ARG A 240 16.69 -9.83 9.80
CA ARG A 240 16.22 -11.21 9.91
C ARG A 240 14.74 -11.25 10.24
N VAL A 241 13.93 -11.75 9.30
CA VAL A 241 12.46 -11.79 9.40
C VAL A 241 12.00 -12.45 10.71
N PHE A 242 12.60 -13.57 11.10
CA PHE A 242 12.22 -14.29 12.33
C PHE A 242 12.49 -13.49 13.61
N GLU A 243 13.51 -12.63 13.65
CA GLU A 243 13.78 -11.75 14.79
C GLU A 243 12.69 -10.70 14.93
N GLY A 244 12.24 -10.10 13.81
CA GLY A 244 11.14 -9.15 13.79
C GLY A 244 9.82 -9.78 14.18
N ILE A 245 9.51 -10.99 13.66
CA ILE A 245 8.31 -11.74 14.05
C ILE A 245 8.34 -12.07 15.56
N ARG A 246 9.46 -12.48 16.10
CA ARG A 246 9.62 -12.73 17.55
C ARG A 246 9.42 -11.46 18.37
N ALA A 247 9.96 -10.32 17.93
CA ALA A 247 9.76 -9.04 18.58
C ALA A 247 8.27 -8.62 18.53
N TYR A 248 7.59 -8.80 17.40
CA TYR A 248 6.16 -8.58 17.27
C TYR A 248 5.35 -9.45 18.24
N THR A 249 5.64 -10.76 18.32
CA THR A 249 4.95 -11.69 19.22
C THR A 249 5.11 -11.27 20.69
N ARG A 250 6.29 -10.80 21.10
CA ARG A 250 6.54 -10.32 22.47
C ARG A 250 5.69 -9.11 22.84
N LEU A 251 5.33 -8.23 21.89
CA LEU A 251 4.42 -7.10 22.15
C LEU A 251 3.03 -7.56 22.61
N PHE A 252 2.58 -8.76 22.19
CA PHE A 252 1.30 -9.32 22.62
C PHE A 252 1.42 -10.15 23.92
N LEU A 253 2.54 -10.83 24.13
CA LEU A 253 2.78 -11.62 25.34
C LEU A 253 3.09 -10.73 26.54
N GLY A 254 3.72 -9.54 26.35
CA GLY A 254 4.01 -8.58 27.41
C GLY A 254 2.85 -7.65 27.76
N ALA A 255 1.72 -7.72 27.06
CA ALA A 255 0.50 -6.93 27.34
C ALA A 255 -0.49 -7.69 28.25
N GLY A 256 -0.11 -8.86 28.76
CA GLY A 256 -0.93 -9.75 29.61
C GLY A 256 -0.42 -9.88 31.05
N GLU A 257 0.50 -9.02 31.52
CA GLU A 257 0.89 -8.89 32.93
C GLU A 257 0.44 -7.54 33.49
#